data_825f68171b8dd7b7ebf2d1a4c4df4b9c
#
_entry.id   825f68171b8dd7b7ebf2d1a4c4df4b9c
#
_cell.length_a   1.000
_cell.length_b   1.000
_cell.length_c   1.000
_cell.angle_alpha   90.00
_cell.angle_beta   90.00
_cell.angle_gamma   90.00
#
_symmetry.space_group_name_H-M   'P 1'
#
loop_
_entity.id
_entity.type
_entity.pdbx_description
1 polymer ?
#
loop_
_entity_poly.entity_id
_entity_poly.type
_entity_poly.pdbx_seq_one_letter_code
_entity_poly.pdbx_strand_id
1 'polypeptide(L)'
;EERRRIILHRTLIDECMKINEQRHLAELADFEQNLAGFGHDFEGNKCKHLTDDLIKVLCSSSANITDKIRFIMIYALYRGGLTELDFVKLLSFIGVNTGHNFFQHFMTLFKNFHCLGYKLVKEKPGDKPFKKVWHHDTTVNDPNIYNTSRFIPSVGNNLSKVISNPLLLNEAEFPYVKDKPIELLELDSVSTGVSSTTSSTSLRNPRHKAAWAKNTSQFRAPRQRFFYYVLGGLTYSEIKAAYDQSRLKNKDVFIGSDSTFTPLQFMQNVERLSESRELLRLKDDQPEKETAPDFLFDRGVTVPAAAQHVHTVSHQRTNKDATPRMPAPPVEPKEKKRHKFTKFL
;
A
#
# COMPACT_ATOMS: atom_id res chain seq x y z
N GLU A 1 -5.02 -5.41 33.03
CA GLU A 1 -4.52 -5.06 31.68
C GLU A 1 -5.51 -5.50 30.60
N GLU A 2 -5.97 -6.75 30.59
CA GLU A 2 -6.92 -7.32 29.64
C GLU A 2 -8.24 -6.53 29.57
N ARG A 3 -8.84 -6.18 30.74
CA ARG A 3 -10.05 -5.36 30.79
C ARG A 3 -9.86 -3.99 30.11
N ARG A 4 -8.70 -3.36 30.26
CA ARG A 4 -8.40 -2.08 29.59
C ARG A 4 -8.33 -2.25 28.08
N ARG A 5 -7.74 -3.35 27.58
CA ARG A 5 -7.68 -3.67 26.15
C ARG A 5 -9.06 -3.90 25.57
N ILE A 6 -9.93 -4.65 26.27
CA ILE A 6 -11.31 -4.88 25.84
C ILE A 6 -12.09 -3.56 25.77
N ILE A 7 -11.97 -2.69 26.76
CA ILE A 7 -12.63 -1.37 26.77
C ILE A 7 -12.13 -0.54 25.59
N LEU A 8 -10.82 -0.52 25.32
CA LEU A 8 -10.24 0.21 24.19
C LEU A 8 -10.82 -0.29 22.86
N HIS A 9 -10.82 -1.61 22.64
CA HIS A 9 -11.38 -2.19 21.41
C HIS A 9 -12.86 -1.86 21.25
N ARG A 10 -13.64 -1.95 22.31
CA ARG A 10 -15.06 -1.55 22.28
C ARG A 10 -15.23 -0.09 21.88
N THR A 11 -14.49 0.82 22.51
CA THR A 11 -14.54 2.26 22.19
C THR A 11 -14.19 2.52 20.72
N LEU A 12 -13.16 1.84 20.20
CA LEU A 12 -12.77 1.95 18.77
C LEU A 12 -13.88 1.44 17.84
N ILE A 13 -14.51 0.32 18.17
CA ILE A 13 -15.62 -0.22 17.39
C ILE A 13 -16.81 0.75 17.39
N ASP A 14 -17.21 1.25 18.58
CA ASP A 14 -18.32 2.19 18.72
C ASP A 14 -18.07 3.48 17.90
N GLU A 15 -16.84 4.00 17.89
CA GLU A 15 -16.50 5.18 17.08
C GLU A 15 -16.48 4.86 15.57
N CYS A 16 -15.97 3.71 15.16
CA CYS A 16 -16.02 3.28 13.76
C CYS A 16 -17.46 3.13 13.27
N MET A 17 -18.35 2.52 14.06
CA MET A 17 -19.76 2.36 13.73
C MET A 17 -20.45 3.71 13.60
N LYS A 18 -20.20 4.64 14.51
CA LYS A 18 -20.74 6.00 14.46
C LYS A 18 -20.31 6.74 13.18
N ILE A 19 -19.03 6.65 12.80
CA ILE A 19 -18.52 7.25 11.54
C ILE A 19 -19.20 6.59 10.34
N ASN A 20 -19.34 5.27 10.34
CA ASN A 20 -20.02 4.53 9.28
C ASN A 20 -21.45 5.00 9.07
N GLU A 21 -22.21 5.15 10.15
CA GLU A 21 -23.60 5.63 10.09
C GLU A 21 -23.69 7.10 9.65
N GLN A 22 -22.85 7.99 10.20
CA GLN A 22 -22.84 9.41 9.86
C GLN A 22 -22.50 9.68 8.41
N ARG A 23 -21.63 8.86 7.81
CA ARG A 23 -21.14 9.03 6.43
C ARG A 23 -21.82 8.10 5.42
N HIS A 24 -22.74 7.26 5.85
CA HIS A 24 -23.42 6.25 5.00
C HIS A 24 -22.42 5.40 4.20
N LEU A 25 -21.31 4.97 4.86
CA LEU A 25 -20.21 4.30 4.17
C LEU A 25 -20.63 2.98 3.54
N ALA A 26 -21.59 2.26 4.10
CA ALA A 26 -22.09 1.00 3.55
C ALA A 26 -22.75 1.22 2.17
N GLU A 27 -23.61 2.24 2.04
CA GLU A 27 -24.27 2.59 0.77
C GLU A 27 -23.25 3.03 -0.30
N LEU A 28 -22.26 3.83 0.12
CA LEU A 28 -21.17 4.25 -0.75
C LEU A 28 -20.33 3.06 -1.21
N ALA A 29 -20.05 2.11 -0.31
CA ALA A 29 -19.31 0.90 -0.62
C ALA A 29 -20.04 0.01 -1.63
N ASP A 30 -21.35 -0.16 -1.48
CA ASP A 30 -22.17 -0.92 -2.44
C ASP A 30 -22.08 -0.36 -3.85
N PHE A 31 -22.18 0.96 -3.99
CA PHE A 31 -22.01 1.62 -5.28
C PHE A 31 -20.61 1.37 -5.88
N GLU A 32 -19.55 1.49 -5.10
CA GLU A 32 -18.19 1.18 -5.54
C GLU A 32 -18.04 -0.27 -5.99
N GLN A 33 -18.60 -1.22 -5.22
CA GLN A 33 -18.57 -2.63 -5.54
C GLN A 33 -19.27 -2.96 -6.86
N ASN A 34 -20.39 -2.30 -7.14
CA ASN A 34 -21.11 -2.46 -8.40
C ASN A 34 -20.29 -1.95 -9.59
N LEU A 35 -19.57 -0.84 -9.44
CA LEU A 35 -18.63 -0.36 -10.46
C LEU A 35 -17.42 -1.30 -10.62
N ALA A 36 -16.84 -1.78 -9.51
CA ALA A 36 -15.75 -2.74 -9.52
C ALA A 36 -16.14 -4.08 -10.15
N GLY A 37 -17.41 -4.49 -10.00
CA GLY A 37 -18.01 -5.66 -10.66
C GLY A 37 -18.42 -5.42 -12.11
N PHE A 38 -17.88 -4.42 -12.78
CA PHE A 38 -18.22 -4.04 -14.16
C PHE A 38 -19.71 -3.76 -14.41
N GLY A 39 -20.36 -3.18 -13.42
CA GLY A 39 -21.77 -2.82 -13.48
C GLY A 39 -22.72 -3.97 -13.17
N HIS A 40 -22.26 -4.97 -12.45
CA HIS A 40 -23.07 -6.04 -11.90
C HIS A 40 -23.11 -5.97 -10.37
N ASP A 41 -24.26 -6.27 -9.80
CA ASP A 41 -24.44 -6.41 -8.35
C ASP A 41 -23.79 -7.72 -7.83
N PHE A 42 -23.94 -7.98 -6.53
CA PHE A 42 -23.43 -9.20 -5.91
C PHE A 42 -24.12 -10.49 -6.38
N GLU A 43 -25.35 -10.36 -6.88
CA GLU A 43 -26.12 -11.48 -7.42
C GLU A 43 -25.79 -11.76 -8.90
N GLY A 44 -24.96 -10.90 -9.53
CA GLY A 44 -24.59 -10.98 -10.93
C GLY A 44 -25.60 -10.29 -11.87
N ASN A 45 -26.60 -9.59 -11.35
CA ASN A 45 -27.55 -8.85 -12.15
C ASN A 45 -26.92 -7.54 -12.65
N LYS A 46 -27.23 -7.17 -13.88
CA LYS A 46 -26.73 -5.92 -14.45
C LYS A 46 -27.42 -4.70 -13.82
N CYS A 47 -26.64 -3.81 -13.23
CA CYS A 47 -27.11 -2.53 -12.71
C CYS A 47 -27.49 -1.59 -13.87
N LYS A 48 -28.75 -1.16 -13.92
CA LYS A 48 -29.31 -0.37 -15.05
C LYS A 48 -29.08 1.14 -14.87
N HIS A 49 -29.01 1.62 -13.64
CA HIS A 49 -29.08 3.05 -13.28
C HIS A 49 -27.82 3.60 -12.60
N LEU A 50 -26.64 3.05 -12.92
CA LEU A 50 -25.38 3.46 -12.30
C LEU A 50 -25.07 4.97 -12.43
N THR A 51 -25.50 5.61 -13.51
CA THR A 51 -25.32 7.05 -13.69
C THR A 51 -26.22 7.85 -12.74
N ASP A 52 -27.48 7.43 -12.58
CA ASP A 52 -28.43 8.08 -11.68
C ASP A 52 -28.00 7.87 -10.21
N ASP A 53 -27.49 6.70 -9.90
CA ASP A 53 -26.95 6.40 -8.57
C ASP A 53 -25.69 7.23 -8.27
N LEU A 54 -24.81 7.40 -9.25
CA LEU A 54 -23.70 8.35 -9.12
C LEU A 54 -24.19 9.76 -8.81
N ILE A 55 -25.16 10.26 -9.57
CA ILE A 55 -25.71 11.62 -9.35
C ILE A 55 -26.30 11.74 -7.94
N LYS A 56 -27.03 10.74 -7.45
CA LYS A 56 -27.55 10.73 -6.07
C LYS A 56 -26.41 10.87 -5.05
N VAL A 57 -25.32 10.11 -5.21
CA VAL A 57 -24.15 10.21 -4.34
C VAL A 57 -23.50 11.60 -4.43
N LEU A 58 -23.36 12.17 -5.63
CA LEU A 58 -22.78 13.49 -5.82
C LEU A 58 -23.62 14.60 -5.18
N CYS A 59 -24.93 14.48 -5.22
CA CYS A 59 -25.86 15.44 -4.60
C CYS A 59 -26.02 15.23 -3.08
N SER A 60 -25.60 14.07 -2.55
CA SER A 60 -25.71 13.79 -1.11
C SER A 60 -24.85 14.75 -0.27
N SER A 61 -25.40 15.16 0.89
CA SER A 61 -24.65 15.94 1.89
C SER A 61 -23.76 15.10 2.80
N SER A 62 -23.97 13.77 2.86
CA SER A 62 -23.23 12.86 3.72
C SER A 62 -21.83 12.54 3.20
N ALA A 63 -21.66 12.51 1.87
CA ALA A 63 -20.37 12.27 1.24
C ALA A 63 -19.54 13.56 1.17
N ASN A 64 -18.28 13.51 1.57
CA ASN A 64 -17.37 14.65 1.45
C ASN A 64 -16.88 14.83 0.00
N ILE A 65 -16.32 15.99 -0.30
CA ILE A 65 -15.88 16.33 -1.67
C ILE A 65 -14.82 15.36 -2.21
N THR A 66 -13.93 14.88 -1.37
CA THR A 66 -12.88 13.91 -1.73
C THR A 66 -13.49 12.59 -2.18
N ASP A 67 -14.49 12.08 -1.44
CA ASP A 67 -15.19 10.87 -1.81
C ASP A 67 -15.95 11.06 -3.13
N LYS A 68 -16.62 12.19 -3.32
CA LYS A 68 -17.34 12.51 -4.57
C LYS A 68 -16.41 12.53 -5.78
N ILE A 69 -15.23 13.15 -5.66
CA ILE A 69 -14.23 13.15 -6.74
C ILE A 69 -13.75 11.73 -7.02
N ARG A 70 -13.48 10.93 -5.97
CA ARG A 70 -13.10 9.52 -6.10
C ARG A 70 -14.16 8.71 -6.85
N PHE A 71 -15.44 8.92 -6.57
CA PHE A 71 -16.54 8.26 -7.29
C PHE A 71 -16.60 8.66 -8.77
N ILE A 72 -16.39 9.94 -9.10
CA ILE A 72 -16.29 10.38 -10.50
C ILE A 72 -15.14 9.67 -11.21
N MET A 73 -13.97 9.50 -10.53
CA MET A 73 -12.82 8.81 -11.10
C MET A 73 -13.10 7.32 -11.33
N ILE A 74 -13.67 6.63 -10.35
CA ILE A 74 -14.02 5.20 -10.47
C ILE A 74 -15.06 5.00 -11.58
N TYR A 75 -16.04 5.89 -11.67
CA TYR A 75 -17.04 5.86 -12.73
C TYR A 75 -16.41 6.09 -14.12
N ALA A 76 -15.47 7.05 -14.24
CA ALA A 76 -14.73 7.28 -15.47
C ALA A 76 -13.89 6.07 -15.88
N LEU A 77 -13.24 5.40 -14.92
CA LEU A 77 -12.55 4.12 -15.15
C LEU A 77 -13.53 3.04 -15.64
N TYR A 78 -14.67 2.90 -14.99
CA TYR A 78 -15.71 1.96 -15.40
C TYR A 78 -16.20 2.23 -16.82
N ARG A 79 -16.43 3.49 -17.19
CA ARG A 79 -16.88 3.89 -18.54
C ARG A 79 -15.77 3.80 -19.60
N GLY A 80 -14.52 3.63 -19.22
CA GLY A 80 -13.36 3.64 -20.12
C GLY A 80 -13.05 5.05 -20.66
N GLY A 81 -13.22 6.05 -19.81
CA GLY A 81 -13.01 7.46 -20.07
C GLY A 81 -14.32 8.21 -20.37
N LEU A 82 -14.34 9.48 -20.04
CA LEU A 82 -15.45 10.43 -20.24
C LEU A 82 -14.95 11.64 -21.03
N THR A 83 -15.88 12.36 -21.68
CA THR A 83 -15.54 13.64 -22.31
C THR A 83 -15.33 14.73 -21.26
N GLU A 84 -14.60 15.79 -21.62
CA GLU A 84 -14.40 16.93 -20.71
C GLU A 84 -15.75 17.57 -20.32
N LEU A 85 -16.71 17.59 -21.23
CA LEU A 85 -18.07 18.10 -20.95
C LEU A 85 -18.81 17.25 -19.91
N ASP A 86 -18.62 15.93 -19.94
CA ASP A 86 -19.23 15.05 -18.95
C ASP A 86 -18.60 15.29 -17.55
N PHE A 87 -17.27 15.47 -17.48
CA PHE A 87 -16.62 15.84 -16.23
C PHE A 87 -17.13 17.19 -15.69
N VAL A 88 -17.27 18.20 -16.54
CA VAL A 88 -17.82 19.51 -16.15
C VAL A 88 -19.21 19.35 -15.55
N LYS A 89 -20.09 18.54 -16.19
CA LYS A 89 -21.43 18.27 -15.68
C LYS A 89 -21.37 17.55 -14.33
N LEU A 90 -20.53 16.51 -14.18
CA LEU A 90 -20.42 15.78 -12.92
C LEU A 90 -19.87 16.67 -11.80
N LEU A 91 -18.90 17.55 -12.10
CA LEU A 91 -18.36 18.49 -11.13
C LEU A 91 -19.41 19.55 -10.73
N SER A 92 -20.30 19.95 -11.63
CA SER A 92 -21.38 20.89 -11.29
C SER A 92 -22.35 20.37 -10.24
N PHE A 93 -22.61 19.03 -10.19
CA PHE A 93 -23.44 18.41 -9.16
C PHE A 93 -22.83 18.51 -7.74
N ILE A 94 -21.54 18.68 -7.64
CA ILE A 94 -20.85 18.87 -6.36
C ILE A 94 -20.54 20.36 -6.06
N GLY A 95 -21.08 21.28 -6.88
CA GLY A 95 -20.89 22.72 -6.73
C GLY A 95 -19.60 23.26 -7.31
N VAL A 96 -18.82 22.46 -8.04
CA VAL A 96 -17.55 22.90 -8.67
C VAL A 96 -17.79 23.23 -10.12
N ASN A 97 -18.00 24.52 -10.40
CA ASN A 97 -18.17 25.04 -11.75
C ASN A 97 -16.82 25.53 -12.32
N THR A 98 -16.79 25.81 -13.63
CA THR A 98 -15.58 26.24 -14.35
C THR A 98 -14.88 27.46 -13.74
N GLY A 99 -15.62 28.34 -13.05
CA GLY A 99 -15.07 29.49 -12.32
C GLY A 99 -14.59 29.20 -10.90
N HIS A 100 -14.77 27.97 -10.42
CA HIS A 100 -14.37 27.62 -9.06
C HIS A 100 -12.88 27.38 -8.96
N ASN A 101 -12.24 27.81 -7.86
CA ASN A 101 -10.79 27.70 -7.68
C ASN A 101 -10.25 26.27 -7.80
N PHE A 102 -11.01 25.28 -7.35
CA PHE A 102 -10.60 23.87 -7.44
C PHE A 102 -10.90 23.18 -8.77
N PHE A 103 -11.58 23.86 -9.70
CA PHE A 103 -11.94 23.24 -10.99
C PHE A 103 -10.70 22.76 -11.76
N GLN A 104 -9.70 23.63 -11.87
CA GLN A 104 -8.47 23.32 -12.60
C GLN A 104 -7.68 22.18 -11.92
N HIS A 105 -7.65 22.12 -10.60
CA HIS A 105 -7.01 21.04 -9.85
C HIS A 105 -7.65 19.68 -10.19
N PHE A 106 -8.97 19.58 -10.15
CA PHE A 106 -9.65 18.34 -10.47
C PHE A 106 -9.50 17.95 -11.95
N MET A 107 -9.55 18.91 -12.86
CA MET A 107 -9.32 18.63 -14.27
C MET A 107 -7.88 18.17 -14.55
N THR A 108 -6.90 18.77 -13.88
CA THR A 108 -5.50 18.33 -13.95
C THR A 108 -5.36 16.90 -13.43
N LEU A 109 -5.96 16.59 -12.28
CA LEU A 109 -6.01 15.24 -11.71
C LEU A 109 -6.57 14.23 -12.71
N PHE A 110 -7.74 14.51 -13.34
CA PHE A 110 -8.35 13.61 -14.31
C PHE A 110 -7.50 13.44 -15.59
N LYS A 111 -6.89 14.51 -16.06
CA LYS A 111 -6.00 14.47 -17.23
C LYS A 111 -4.72 13.69 -16.94
N ASN A 112 -4.13 13.85 -15.76
CA ASN A 112 -2.87 13.19 -15.38
C ASN A 112 -2.95 11.66 -15.27
N PHE A 113 -4.15 11.09 -15.21
CA PHE A 113 -4.32 9.62 -15.26
C PHE A 113 -3.73 8.98 -16.52
N HIS A 114 -3.52 9.76 -17.60
CA HIS A 114 -2.85 9.25 -18.79
C HIS A 114 -1.40 8.79 -18.49
N CYS A 115 -0.73 9.41 -17.52
CA CYS A 115 0.60 9.02 -17.07
C CYS A 115 0.62 7.61 -16.45
N LEU A 116 -0.53 7.16 -15.93
CA LEU A 116 -0.72 5.80 -15.39
C LEU A 116 -1.23 4.79 -16.44
N GLY A 117 -1.33 5.21 -17.71
CA GLY A 117 -1.83 4.37 -18.81
C GLY A 117 -3.35 4.39 -18.99
N TYR A 118 -4.09 5.23 -18.23
CA TYR A 118 -5.55 5.33 -18.32
C TYR A 118 -5.99 6.73 -18.73
N LYS A 119 -6.34 6.92 -19.99
CA LYS A 119 -6.85 8.21 -20.50
C LYS A 119 -8.30 8.42 -20.04
N LEU A 120 -8.48 8.99 -18.84
CA LEU A 120 -9.82 9.25 -18.31
C LEU A 120 -10.57 10.32 -19.09
N VAL A 121 -9.90 11.36 -19.57
CA VAL A 121 -10.49 12.45 -20.35
C VAL A 121 -10.33 12.16 -21.83
N LYS A 122 -11.44 11.94 -22.53
CA LYS A 122 -11.48 11.75 -23.98
C LYS A 122 -11.46 13.09 -24.70
N GLU A 123 -10.80 13.15 -25.84
CA GLU A 123 -10.80 14.35 -26.70
C GLU A 123 -12.11 14.50 -27.47
N LYS A 124 -12.64 13.36 -27.96
CA LYS A 124 -13.87 13.30 -28.74
C LYS A 124 -14.85 12.29 -28.14
N PRO A 125 -16.16 12.52 -28.26
CA PRO A 125 -17.18 11.56 -27.75
C PRO A 125 -17.05 10.16 -28.38
N GLY A 126 -16.58 10.09 -29.63
CA GLY A 126 -16.39 8.82 -30.38
C GLY A 126 -15.08 8.10 -30.10
N ASP A 127 -14.21 8.64 -29.27
CA ASP A 127 -12.95 7.99 -28.94
C ASP A 127 -13.20 6.64 -28.26
N LYS A 128 -12.45 5.62 -28.74
CA LYS A 128 -12.57 4.28 -28.16
C LYS A 128 -12.20 4.30 -26.68
N PRO A 129 -12.94 3.56 -25.83
CA PRO A 129 -12.57 3.42 -24.43
C PRO A 129 -11.22 2.70 -24.31
N PHE A 130 -10.42 3.03 -23.32
CA PHE A 130 -9.21 2.29 -23.04
C PHE A 130 -9.54 0.86 -22.59
N LYS A 131 -8.60 -0.08 -22.87
CA LYS A 131 -8.76 -1.48 -22.50
C LYS A 131 -8.63 -1.65 -20.98
N LYS A 132 -9.62 -2.25 -20.37
CA LYS A 132 -9.59 -2.60 -18.95
C LYS A 132 -8.83 -3.91 -18.75
N VAL A 133 -7.86 -3.90 -17.86
CA VAL A 133 -6.99 -5.06 -17.57
C VAL A 133 -6.98 -5.46 -16.10
N TRP A 134 -7.97 -5.01 -15.34
CA TRP A 134 -8.09 -5.39 -13.92
C TRP A 134 -9.01 -6.60 -13.73
N HIS A 135 -8.82 -7.25 -12.60
CA HIS A 135 -9.61 -8.39 -12.17
C HIS A 135 -10.65 -7.99 -11.14
N HIS A 136 -11.75 -8.69 -11.12
CA HIS A 136 -12.80 -8.55 -10.10
C HIS A 136 -13.31 -9.93 -9.71
N ASP A 137 -13.83 -10.02 -8.50
CA ASP A 137 -14.48 -11.22 -8.02
C ASP A 137 -15.94 -11.23 -8.47
N THR A 138 -16.32 -12.27 -9.19
CA THR A 138 -17.71 -12.52 -9.65
C THR A 138 -18.40 -13.57 -8.79
N THR A 139 -17.71 -14.18 -7.84
CA THR A 139 -18.29 -15.23 -7.01
C THR A 139 -19.31 -14.62 -6.06
N VAL A 140 -20.41 -15.35 -5.88
CA VAL A 140 -21.43 -15.04 -4.87
C VAL A 140 -20.76 -15.04 -3.51
N ASN A 141 -20.93 -13.98 -2.74
CA ASN A 141 -20.40 -13.90 -1.40
C ASN A 141 -20.89 -15.05 -0.54
N ASP A 142 -19.98 -15.77 0.09
CA ASP A 142 -20.34 -16.57 1.25
C ASP A 142 -20.88 -15.62 2.33
N PRO A 143 -22.13 -15.78 2.78
CA PRO A 143 -22.75 -14.90 3.77
C PRO A 143 -21.98 -14.88 5.10
N ASN A 144 -21.08 -15.85 5.32
CA ASN A 144 -20.20 -15.90 6.49
C ASN A 144 -18.88 -15.14 6.30
N ILE A 145 -18.58 -14.65 5.09
CA ILE A 145 -17.34 -13.94 4.78
C ILE A 145 -17.70 -12.54 4.30
N TYR A 146 -17.37 -11.53 5.11
CA TYR A 146 -17.52 -10.14 4.70
C TYR A 146 -16.41 -9.77 3.70
N ASN A 147 -16.79 -9.67 2.43
CA ASN A 147 -15.91 -9.17 1.37
C ASN A 147 -16.05 -7.66 1.23
N THR A 148 -15.00 -6.94 1.62
CA THR A 148 -14.97 -5.49 1.54
C THR A 148 -14.69 -4.96 0.13
N SER A 149 -14.25 -5.81 -0.79
CA SER A 149 -13.95 -5.40 -2.17
C SER A 149 -14.06 -6.57 -3.13
N ARG A 150 -14.77 -6.33 -4.24
CA ARG A 150 -14.83 -7.23 -5.41
C ARG A 150 -13.65 -7.03 -6.36
N PHE A 151 -12.95 -5.92 -6.25
CA PHE A 151 -11.74 -5.67 -7.02
C PHE A 151 -10.58 -6.51 -6.48
N ILE A 152 -9.92 -7.25 -7.38
CA ILE A 152 -8.76 -8.07 -7.04
C ILE A 152 -7.49 -7.32 -7.47
N PRO A 153 -6.67 -6.85 -6.52
CA PRO A 153 -5.41 -6.20 -6.83
C PRO A 153 -4.46 -7.11 -7.61
N SER A 154 -3.70 -6.54 -8.55
CA SER A 154 -2.69 -7.29 -9.32
C SER A 154 -1.67 -8.01 -8.44
N VAL A 155 -1.34 -7.43 -7.29
CA VAL A 155 -0.49 -8.05 -6.26
C VAL A 155 -1.01 -9.43 -5.85
N GLY A 156 -2.32 -9.56 -5.61
CA GLY A 156 -2.94 -10.84 -5.24
C GLY A 156 -2.77 -11.90 -6.34
N ASN A 157 -3.01 -11.52 -7.59
CA ASN A 157 -2.85 -12.41 -8.74
C ASN A 157 -1.39 -12.81 -8.96
N ASN A 158 -0.47 -11.85 -8.89
CA ASN A 158 0.95 -12.11 -9.07
C ASN A 158 1.49 -13.01 -7.97
N LEU A 159 1.16 -12.75 -6.71
CA LEU A 159 1.52 -13.62 -5.59
C LEU A 159 0.95 -15.02 -5.73
N SER A 160 -0.31 -15.14 -6.13
CA SER A 160 -0.93 -16.45 -6.36
C SER A 160 -0.17 -17.27 -7.41
N LYS A 161 0.26 -16.63 -8.51
CA LYS A 161 1.07 -17.27 -9.56
C LYS A 161 2.46 -17.64 -9.05
N VAL A 162 3.19 -16.68 -8.45
CA VAL A 162 4.56 -16.92 -7.92
C VAL A 162 4.59 -18.07 -6.91
N ILE A 163 3.61 -18.12 -6.01
CA ILE A 163 3.54 -19.14 -4.96
C ILE A 163 3.16 -20.51 -5.55
N SER A 164 2.27 -20.53 -6.53
CA SER A 164 1.81 -21.79 -7.15
C SER A 164 2.82 -22.34 -8.16
N ASN A 165 3.22 -21.54 -9.11
CA ASN A 165 4.24 -21.82 -10.11
C ASN A 165 4.73 -20.51 -10.73
N PRO A 166 5.99 -20.08 -10.50
CA PRO A 166 6.55 -18.88 -11.06
C PRO A 166 6.51 -18.81 -12.60
N LEU A 167 6.50 -19.96 -13.29
CA LEU A 167 6.40 -20.04 -14.74
C LEU A 167 5.07 -19.52 -15.31
N LEU A 168 4.06 -19.32 -14.46
CA LEU A 168 2.79 -18.71 -14.85
C LEU A 168 2.89 -17.19 -15.08
N LEU A 169 4.00 -16.56 -14.68
CA LEU A 169 4.28 -15.17 -14.97
C LEU A 169 4.93 -15.05 -16.34
N ASN A 170 4.49 -14.05 -17.11
CA ASN A 170 5.08 -13.74 -18.39
C ASN A 170 6.48 -13.14 -18.17
N GLU A 171 7.50 -13.79 -18.68
CA GLU A 171 8.91 -13.39 -18.52
C GLU A 171 9.22 -12.00 -19.14
N ALA A 172 8.47 -11.60 -20.17
CA ALA A 172 8.60 -10.27 -20.76
C ALA A 172 8.09 -9.14 -19.84
N GLU A 173 7.09 -9.44 -18.98
CA GLU A 173 6.53 -8.49 -18.02
C GLU A 173 7.21 -8.60 -16.65
N PHE A 174 7.71 -9.79 -16.31
CA PHE A 174 8.35 -10.13 -15.04
C PHE A 174 9.72 -10.79 -15.29
N PRO A 175 10.71 -10.05 -15.81
CA PRO A 175 12.02 -10.61 -16.10
C PRO A 175 12.77 -11.00 -14.82
N TYR A 176 13.61 -12.02 -14.92
CA TYR A 176 14.53 -12.35 -13.84
C TYR A 176 15.67 -11.31 -13.82
N VAL A 177 16.02 -10.84 -12.60
CA VAL A 177 17.15 -9.91 -12.39
C VAL A 177 18.49 -10.62 -12.60
N LYS A 178 18.53 -11.94 -12.34
CA LYS A 178 19.65 -12.84 -12.57
C LYS A 178 19.18 -14.00 -13.44
N ASP A 179 20.11 -14.91 -13.73
CA ASP A 179 19.76 -16.12 -14.47
C ASP A 179 18.59 -16.87 -13.81
N LYS A 180 17.76 -17.47 -14.65
CA LYS A 180 16.62 -18.25 -14.22
C LYS A 180 17.09 -19.41 -13.33
N PRO A 181 16.47 -19.65 -12.15
CA PRO A 181 16.85 -20.75 -11.28
C PRO A 181 16.80 -22.10 -11.99
N ILE A 182 17.79 -22.95 -11.75
CA ILE A 182 17.94 -24.26 -12.41
C ILE A 182 16.70 -25.14 -12.19
N GLU A 183 16.10 -25.09 -10.99
CA GLU A 183 14.88 -25.83 -10.66
C GLU A 183 13.69 -25.46 -11.55
N LEU A 184 13.62 -24.18 -11.98
CA LEU A 184 12.57 -23.72 -12.89
C LEU A 184 12.89 -24.08 -14.35
N LEU A 185 14.16 -24.17 -14.72
CA LEU A 185 14.57 -24.64 -16.05
C LEU A 185 14.21 -26.13 -16.23
N GLU A 186 14.38 -26.94 -15.20
CA GLU A 186 13.98 -28.35 -15.21
C GLU A 186 12.46 -28.52 -15.35
N LEU A 187 11.67 -27.70 -14.66
CA LEU A 187 10.22 -27.68 -14.78
C LEU A 187 9.75 -27.26 -16.18
N ASP A 188 10.41 -26.28 -16.79
CA ASP A 188 10.12 -25.81 -18.12
C ASP A 188 10.42 -26.88 -19.18
N SER A 189 11.52 -27.59 -19.03
CA SER A 189 11.91 -28.68 -19.91
C SER A 189 10.93 -29.87 -19.88
N VAL A 190 10.34 -30.17 -18.73
CA VAL A 190 9.31 -31.19 -18.58
C VAL A 190 8.01 -30.76 -19.24
N SER A 191 7.64 -29.49 -19.18
CA SER A 191 6.42 -28.96 -19.80
C SER A 191 6.49 -28.91 -21.32
N THR A 192 7.69 -28.77 -21.90
CA THR A 192 7.93 -28.70 -23.35
C THR A 192 8.19 -30.06 -24.01
N GLY A 193 8.10 -31.16 -23.26
CA GLY A 193 8.19 -32.51 -23.80
C GLY A 193 9.60 -32.96 -24.23
N VAL A 194 10.62 -32.18 -23.92
CA VAL A 194 12.03 -32.58 -24.12
C VAL A 194 12.47 -33.34 -22.88
N SER A 195 12.28 -34.65 -22.89
CA SER A 195 12.81 -35.51 -21.83
C SER A 195 14.33 -35.59 -21.94
N SER A 196 15.03 -34.73 -21.22
CA SER A 196 16.44 -34.99 -20.90
C SER A 196 16.48 -36.05 -19.81
N THR A 197 16.69 -37.31 -20.24
CA THR A 197 16.99 -38.45 -19.39
C THR A 197 18.34 -38.25 -18.71
N THR A 198 18.36 -37.57 -17.59
CA THR A 198 19.42 -37.71 -16.58
C THR A 198 18.87 -37.33 -15.21
N SER A 199 17.86 -38.05 -14.77
CA SER A 199 17.60 -38.12 -13.32
C SER A 199 18.47 -39.22 -12.74
N SER A 200 19.63 -38.85 -12.22
CA SER A 200 20.30 -39.71 -11.24
C SER A 200 19.39 -39.74 -10.00
N THR A 201 18.45 -40.66 -10.03
CA THR A 201 17.71 -41.07 -8.83
C THR A 201 18.72 -41.65 -7.85
N SER A 202 19.26 -40.79 -6.99
CA SER A 202 20.02 -41.21 -5.84
C SER A 202 19.17 -42.20 -5.04
N LEU A 203 19.55 -43.45 -5.04
CA LEU A 203 18.96 -44.54 -4.23
C LEU A 203 19.03 -44.26 -2.70
N ARG A 204 19.50 -43.09 -2.29
CA ARG A 204 19.60 -42.63 -0.91
C ARG A 204 18.47 -41.69 -0.47
N ASN A 205 17.32 -41.69 -1.14
CA ASN A 205 16.18 -40.94 -0.61
C ASN A 205 15.41 -41.86 0.36
N PRO A 206 15.62 -41.74 1.68
CA PRO A 206 14.94 -42.61 2.64
C PRO A 206 13.47 -42.20 2.71
N ARG A 207 12.64 -42.83 1.86
CA ARG A 207 11.18 -42.64 1.89
C ARG A 207 10.53 -43.13 3.20
N HIS A 208 11.29 -43.82 4.04
CA HIS A 208 10.84 -44.26 5.34
C HIS A 208 11.72 -43.71 6.44
N LYS A 209 11.28 -42.62 7.07
CA LYS A 209 11.82 -42.23 8.37
C LYS A 209 11.44 -43.30 9.37
N ALA A 210 12.44 -43.80 10.09
CA ALA A 210 12.21 -44.83 11.13
C ALA A 210 11.15 -44.36 12.13
N ALA A 211 10.31 -45.28 12.63
CA ALA A 211 9.17 -44.94 13.48
C ALA A 211 9.52 -44.15 14.75
N TRP A 212 10.77 -44.30 15.24
CA TRP A 212 11.29 -43.54 16.39
C TRP A 212 11.59 -42.06 16.04
N ALA A 213 11.82 -41.72 14.78
CA ALA A 213 12.02 -40.32 14.34
C ALA A 213 10.72 -39.54 14.22
N LYS A 214 9.55 -40.16 14.38
CA LYS A 214 8.26 -39.52 14.37
C LYS A 214 7.89 -38.77 15.65
N ASN A 215 8.60 -39.02 16.75
CA ASN A 215 8.28 -38.48 18.08
C ASN A 215 9.18 -37.36 18.56
N THR A 216 10.14 -36.89 17.76
CA THR A 216 10.86 -35.66 18.07
C THR A 216 10.02 -34.47 17.64
N SER A 217 9.41 -33.80 18.63
CA SER A 217 8.85 -32.47 18.63
C SER A 217 8.37 -31.99 17.24
N GLN A 218 7.14 -31.68 17.16
CA GLN A 218 6.51 -30.98 16.02
C GLN A 218 7.24 -29.66 15.70
N PHE A 219 8.52 -29.75 15.30
CA PHE A 219 9.12 -28.68 14.55
C PHE A 219 8.38 -28.65 13.22
N ARG A 220 7.35 -27.82 13.17
CA ARG A 220 6.68 -27.46 11.94
C ARG A 220 7.77 -27.10 10.95
N ALA A 221 7.93 -27.88 9.87
CA ALA A 221 8.90 -27.54 8.83
C ALA A 221 8.74 -26.05 8.50
N PRO A 222 9.83 -25.29 8.43
CA PRO A 222 9.75 -23.86 8.17
C PRO A 222 8.96 -23.65 6.88
N ARG A 223 7.95 -22.79 6.94
CA ARG A 223 7.16 -22.46 5.77
C ARG A 223 8.05 -21.76 4.75
N GLN A 224 7.81 -22.03 3.48
CA GLN A 224 8.48 -21.29 2.40
C GLN A 224 8.10 -19.82 2.51
N ARG A 225 9.08 -18.94 2.36
CA ARG A 225 8.93 -17.49 2.50
C ARG A 225 8.97 -16.82 1.14
N PHE A 226 8.08 -15.87 0.92
CA PHE A 226 8.01 -15.03 -0.25
C PHE A 226 8.10 -13.56 0.17
N PHE A 227 8.99 -12.81 -0.48
CA PHE A 227 9.13 -11.37 -0.30
C PHE A 227 8.66 -10.68 -1.56
N TYR A 228 7.68 -9.80 -1.42
CA TYR A 228 7.12 -9.03 -2.50
C TYR A 228 7.27 -7.54 -2.17
N TYR A 229 8.00 -6.82 -3.00
CA TYR A 229 8.23 -5.39 -2.79
C TYR A 229 7.61 -4.59 -3.93
N VAL A 230 6.81 -3.57 -3.59
CA VAL A 230 6.16 -2.67 -4.54
C VAL A 230 6.83 -1.32 -4.46
N LEU A 231 7.42 -0.88 -5.54
CA LEU A 231 7.96 0.47 -5.64
C LEU A 231 6.83 1.48 -5.83
N GLY A 232 6.87 2.58 -5.09
CA GLY A 232 5.94 3.69 -5.22
C GLY A 232 4.76 3.71 -4.25
N GLY A 233 4.57 2.67 -3.45
CA GLY A 233 3.56 2.64 -2.39
C GLY A 233 2.55 1.50 -2.51
N LEU A 234 1.92 1.16 -1.40
CA LEU A 234 0.92 0.10 -1.26
C LEU A 234 -0.40 0.67 -0.78
N THR A 235 -1.47 0.06 -1.24
CA THR A 235 -2.82 0.26 -0.69
C THR A 235 -3.17 -0.81 0.34
N TYR A 236 -4.13 -0.52 1.20
CA TYR A 236 -4.61 -1.51 2.18
C TYR A 236 -5.21 -2.75 1.52
N SER A 237 -5.82 -2.61 0.33
CA SER A 237 -6.35 -3.74 -0.44
C SER A 237 -5.25 -4.68 -0.92
N GLU A 238 -4.11 -4.15 -1.33
CA GLU A 238 -2.94 -4.94 -1.73
C GLU A 238 -2.30 -5.65 -0.54
N ILE A 239 -2.20 -4.98 0.61
CA ILE A 239 -1.74 -5.59 1.86
C ILE A 239 -2.66 -6.75 2.26
N LYS A 240 -3.99 -6.53 2.22
CA LYS A 240 -4.99 -7.58 2.50
C LYS A 240 -4.82 -8.76 1.55
N ALA A 241 -4.65 -8.51 0.25
CA ALA A 241 -4.46 -9.56 -0.74
C ALA A 241 -3.23 -10.43 -0.45
N ALA A 242 -2.13 -9.84 0.03
CA ALA A 242 -0.94 -10.59 0.46
C ALA A 242 -1.22 -11.49 1.68
N TYR A 243 -1.94 -10.99 2.69
CA TYR A 243 -2.37 -11.80 3.83
C TYR A 243 -3.29 -12.95 3.41
N ASP A 244 -4.24 -12.69 2.51
CA ASP A 244 -5.15 -13.71 2.02
C ASP A 244 -4.38 -14.81 1.27
N GLN A 245 -3.41 -14.46 0.42
CA GLN A 245 -2.56 -15.45 -0.25
C GLN A 245 -1.69 -16.25 0.74
N SER A 246 -1.16 -15.60 1.77
CA SER A 246 -0.41 -16.27 2.84
C SER A 246 -1.26 -17.34 3.54
N ARG A 247 -2.52 -17.01 3.86
CA ARG A 247 -3.47 -17.93 4.49
C ARG A 247 -3.90 -19.07 3.56
N LEU A 248 -4.32 -18.73 2.34
CA LEU A 248 -4.84 -19.69 1.36
C LEU A 248 -3.78 -20.72 0.93
N LYS A 249 -2.55 -20.27 0.75
CA LYS A 249 -1.44 -21.13 0.30
C LYS A 249 -0.61 -21.71 1.44
N ASN A 250 -0.90 -21.38 2.69
CA ASN A 250 -0.13 -21.79 3.88
C ASN A 250 1.37 -21.52 3.75
N LYS A 251 1.72 -20.33 3.22
CA LYS A 251 3.09 -19.85 3.03
C LYS A 251 3.29 -18.54 3.80
N ASP A 252 4.54 -18.21 4.10
CA ASP A 252 4.86 -16.93 4.73
C ASP A 252 5.10 -15.89 3.64
N VAL A 253 4.17 -14.93 3.49
CA VAL A 253 4.27 -13.84 2.52
C VAL A 253 4.58 -12.55 3.25
N PHE A 254 5.67 -11.89 2.85
CA PHE A 254 6.08 -10.59 3.35
C PHE A 254 5.92 -9.58 2.21
N ILE A 255 5.09 -8.57 2.43
CA ILE A 255 4.91 -7.47 1.49
C ILE A 255 5.49 -6.20 2.05
N GLY A 256 6.19 -5.45 1.23
CA GLY A 256 6.82 -4.18 1.60
C GLY A 256 6.69 -3.13 0.50
N SER A 257 6.86 -1.87 0.88
CA SER A 257 6.87 -0.72 -0.02
C SER A 257 7.53 0.47 0.65
N ASP A 258 7.79 1.52 -0.12
CA ASP A 258 8.29 2.81 0.36
C ASP A 258 7.28 3.54 1.24
N SER A 259 5.98 3.37 0.95
CA SER A 259 4.88 4.05 1.65
C SER A 259 3.57 3.27 1.54
N THR A 260 2.58 3.69 2.32
CA THR A 260 1.19 3.25 2.16
C THR A 260 0.36 4.44 1.71
N PHE A 261 -0.53 4.22 0.74
CA PHE A 261 -1.38 5.27 0.20
C PHE A 261 -2.80 5.20 0.74
N THR A 262 -3.30 6.35 1.17
CA THR A 262 -4.73 6.61 1.29
C THR A 262 -5.27 7.10 -0.06
N PRO A 263 -6.58 7.00 -0.33
CA PRO A 263 -7.16 7.55 -1.56
C PRO A 263 -6.84 9.03 -1.79
N LEU A 264 -6.84 9.84 -0.73
CA LEU A 264 -6.50 11.25 -0.82
C LEU A 264 -5.04 11.47 -1.24
N GLN A 265 -4.09 10.77 -0.60
CA GLN A 265 -2.67 10.88 -0.96
C GLN A 265 -2.41 10.43 -2.40
N PHE A 266 -3.08 9.36 -2.85
CA PHE A 266 -3.00 8.91 -4.23
C PHE A 266 -3.46 9.99 -5.21
N MET A 267 -4.63 10.60 -4.98
CA MET A 267 -5.15 11.67 -5.83
C MET A 267 -4.22 12.89 -5.87
N GLN A 268 -3.68 13.31 -4.72
CA GLN A 268 -2.70 14.40 -4.63
C GLN A 268 -1.41 14.09 -5.39
N ASN A 269 -0.92 12.86 -5.32
CA ASN A 269 0.27 12.45 -6.06
C ASN A 269 0.01 12.44 -7.57
N VAL A 270 -1.16 11.96 -8.01
CA VAL A 270 -1.52 11.96 -9.44
C VAL A 270 -1.69 13.39 -9.97
N GLU A 271 -2.26 14.30 -9.20
CA GLU A 271 -2.38 15.71 -9.57
C GLU A 271 -0.99 16.34 -9.85
N ARG A 272 0.01 15.95 -9.07
CA ARG A 272 1.39 16.48 -9.20
C ARG A 272 2.20 15.89 -10.35
N LEU A 273 1.72 14.84 -11.03
CA LEU A 273 2.49 14.20 -12.13
C LEU A 273 2.78 15.12 -13.32
N SER A 274 2.06 16.24 -13.47
CA SER A 274 2.32 17.25 -14.48
C SER A 274 3.29 18.36 -14.01
N GLU A 275 3.71 18.36 -12.74
CA GLU A 275 4.70 19.30 -12.23
C GLU A 275 6.10 18.97 -12.79
N SER A 276 6.95 19.98 -12.92
CA SER A 276 8.34 19.75 -13.27
C SER A 276 9.05 18.95 -12.18
N ARG A 277 10.04 18.12 -12.57
CA ARG A 277 10.79 17.26 -11.65
C ARG A 277 11.38 18.05 -10.46
N GLU A 278 11.84 19.27 -10.72
CA GLU A 278 12.42 20.14 -9.69
C GLU A 278 11.43 20.52 -8.57
N LEU A 279 10.15 20.72 -8.94
CA LEU A 279 9.09 21.04 -7.99
C LEU A 279 8.68 19.83 -7.15
N LEU A 280 8.88 18.63 -7.66
CA LEU A 280 8.55 17.39 -6.95
C LEU A 280 9.48 17.14 -5.76
N ARG A 281 10.68 17.74 -5.75
CA ARG A 281 11.69 17.60 -4.68
C ARG A 281 11.94 16.13 -4.31
N LEU A 282 12.16 15.31 -5.32
CA LEU A 282 12.40 13.88 -5.12
C LEU A 282 13.65 13.68 -4.27
N LYS A 283 13.69 12.60 -3.51
CA LYS A 283 14.85 12.28 -2.66
C LYS A 283 16.13 12.13 -3.48
N ASP A 284 16.02 11.55 -4.68
CA ASP A 284 17.14 11.33 -5.59
C ASP A 284 17.70 12.63 -6.20
N ASP A 285 16.90 13.72 -6.21
CA ASP A 285 17.33 15.03 -6.71
C ASP A 285 17.86 15.92 -5.58
N GLN A 286 17.76 15.48 -4.33
CA GLN A 286 18.36 16.21 -3.20
C GLN A 286 19.84 15.90 -3.16
N PRO A 287 20.72 16.90 -3.02
CA PRO A 287 22.15 16.64 -2.84
C PRO A 287 22.31 15.71 -1.63
N GLU A 288 23.09 14.64 -1.82
CA GLU A 288 23.44 13.76 -0.69
C GLU A 288 23.96 14.66 0.42
N LYS A 289 23.33 14.56 1.59
CA LYS A 289 23.87 15.23 2.77
C LYS A 289 25.27 14.70 2.92
N GLU A 290 26.26 15.58 2.84
CA GLU A 290 27.63 15.22 3.17
C GLU A 290 27.63 14.57 4.55
N THR A 291 27.61 13.25 4.57
CA THR A 291 27.81 12.51 5.80
C THR A 291 29.23 12.77 6.18
N ALA A 292 29.45 13.24 7.40
CA ALA A 292 30.81 13.42 7.88
C ALA A 292 31.59 12.12 7.64
N PRO A 293 32.84 12.23 7.16
CA PRO A 293 33.63 11.06 6.80
C PRO A 293 33.68 10.03 7.92
N ASP A 294 33.61 8.75 7.59
CA ASP A 294 33.52 7.64 8.56
C ASP A 294 34.61 7.63 9.61
N PHE A 295 35.78 8.20 9.29
CA PHE A 295 36.90 8.32 10.25
C PHE A 295 36.57 9.22 11.46
N LEU A 296 35.59 10.12 11.38
CA LEU A 296 35.11 10.92 12.51
C LEU A 296 34.25 10.13 13.48
N PHE A 297 33.70 9.01 13.02
CA PHE A 297 32.87 8.12 13.82
C PHE A 297 33.62 6.88 14.30
N ASP A 298 34.82 6.62 13.78
CA ASP A 298 35.72 5.58 14.26
C ASP A 298 36.17 5.92 15.68
N ARG A 299 35.37 5.53 16.65
CA ARG A 299 35.77 5.52 18.04
C ARG A 299 36.84 4.43 18.21
N GLY A 300 38.11 4.86 18.01
CA GLY A 300 39.28 4.22 18.56
C GLY A 300 39.35 2.71 18.41
N VAL A 301 40.10 2.27 17.44
CA VAL A 301 40.78 0.99 17.50
C VAL A 301 41.32 0.79 18.92
N THR A 302 40.80 -0.16 19.66
CA THR A 302 41.39 -0.67 20.89
C THR A 302 42.81 -1.12 20.57
N VAL A 303 43.78 -0.30 20.94
CA VAL A 303 45.19 -0.68 20.88
C VAL A 303 45.35 -1.90 21.81
N PRO A 304 45.87 -3.03 21.33
CA PRO A 304 46.13 -4.17 22.21
C PRO A 304 47.12 -3.78 23.28
N ALA A 305 46.77 -4.09 24.51
CA ALA A 305 47.64 -3.91 25.67
C ALA A 305 48.94 -4.75 25.53
N ALA A 306 50.01 -4.09 25.13
CA ALA A 306 51.34 -4.64 25.27
C ALA A 306 52.28 -3.52 25.71
N ALA A 307 52.92 -3.77 26.82
CA ALA A 307 54.00 -3.01 27.47
C ALA A 307 53.54 -1.97 28.51
N GLN A 308 53.20 -2.50 29.68
CA GLN A 308 53.49 -1.81 30.93
C GLN A 308 54.97 -1.88 31.23
N HIS A 309 55.65 -0.75 31.25
CA HIS A 309 56.81 -0.57 32.06
C HIS A 309 56.71 0.74 32.82
N VAL A 310 56.54 0.52 34.09
CA VAL A 310 56.87 1.29 35.31
C VAL A 310 57.70 2.54 35.10
N HIS A 311 57.14 3.69 35.50
CA HIS A 311 57.93 4.63 36.37
C HIS A 311 56.96 5.39 37.28
N THR A 312 56.98 5.04 38.52
CA THR A 312 56.51 5.76 39.70
C THR A 312 57.25 7.08 39.85
N VAL A 313 56.53 8.21 39.85
CA VAL A 313 56.92 9.40 40.59
C VAL A 313 55.72 10.04 41.23
N SER A 314 55.74 10.00 42.54
CA SER A 314 54.84 10.70 43.44
C SER A 314 55.06 12.20 43.38
N HIS A 315 53.98 12.98 43.35
CA HIS A 315 53.90 14.24 44.07
C HIS A 315 52.49 14.69 44.40
N GLN A 316 52.31 14.97 45.59
CA GLN A 316 51.32 15.50 46.47
C GLN A 316 50.40 16.64 45.93
N ARG A 317 49.18 16.50 46.39
CA ARG A 317 48.20 17.51 46.91
C ARG A 317 48.36 18.96 46.50
N THR A 318 47.25 19.52 46.02
CA THR A 318 46.54 20.61 46.72
C THR A 318 45.09 20.72 46.23
N ASN A 319 44.20 20.79 47.21
CA ASN A 319 42.81 21.23 47.10
C ASN A 319 42.72 22.66 46.57
N LYS A 320 41.74 22.96 45.77
CA LYS A 320 40.83 24.12 45.97
C LYS A 320 39.65 24.10 45.00
N ASP A 321 38.52 24.00 45.64
CA ASP A 321 37.20 24.56 45.30
C ASP A 321 37.11 25.55 44.14
N ALA A 322 36.11 25.35 43.25
CA ALA A 322 35.04 26.31 42.99
C ALA A 322 34.38 25.97 41.65
N THR A 323 33.20 25.40 41.72
CA THR A 323 32.21 25.43 40.63
C THR A 323 31.60 26.80 40.49
N PRO A 324 31.45 27.33 39.29
CA PRO A 324 30.37 28.31 39.04
C PRO A 324 29.14 27.58 38.44
N ARG A 325 28.07 27.61 39.20
CA ARG A 325 26.70 27.33 38.72
C ARG A 325 26.31 28.39 37.68
N MET A 326 25.89 27.96 36.49
CA MET A 326 25.13 28.79 35.59
C MET A 326 23.68 28.91 36.08
N PRO A 327 23.07 30.08 35.99
CA PRO A 327 21.69 30.32 36.43
C PRO A 327 20.70 29.71 35.43
N ALA A 328 19.62 29.15 35.99
CA ALA A 328 18.48 28.64 35.24
C ALA A 328 17.71 29.80 34.58
N PRO A 329 17.11 29.58 33.38
CA PRO A 329 16.26 30.58 32.76
C PRO A 329 14.93 30.74 33.49
N PRO A 330 14.34 31.94 33.47
CA PRO A 330 13.10 32.22 34.21
C PRO A 330 11.89 31.52 33.59
N VAL A 331 11.05 31.00 34.51
CA VAL A 331 9.76 30.37 34.19
C VAL A 331 8.77 31.47 33.89
N GLU A 332 8.24 31.52 32.66
CA GLU A 332 7.09 32.34 32.31
C GLU A 332 5.78 31.73 32.77
N PRO A 333 4.80 32.54 33.21
CA PRO A 333 3.53 32.06 33.75
C PRO A 333 2.61 31.61 32.61
N LYS A 334 1.99 30.42 32.81
CA LYS A 334 1.00 29.86 31.90
C LYS A 334 -0.30 30.67 31.90
N GLU A 335 -0.58 31.40 30.85
CA GLU A 335 -1.88 31.95 30.56
C GLU A 335 -2.85 30.84 30.11
N LYS A 336 -3.98 30.75 30.84
CA LYS A 336 -5.13 29.91 30.48
C LYS A 336 -5.87 30.55 29.30
N LYS A 337 -5.68 30.07 28.09
CA LYS A 337 -6.54 30.42 26.95
C LYS A 337 -7.81 29.57 26.98
N ARG A 338 -8.93 30.24 27.23
CA ARG A 338 -10.29 29.73 27.04
C ARG A 338 -10.51 29.52 25.54
N HIS A 339 -10.74 28.30 25.09
CA HIS A 339 -11.21 28.02 23.75
C HIS A 339 -12.67 28.41 23.60
N LYS A 340 -12.91 29.45 22.81
CA LYS A 340 -14.22 29.71 22.23
C LYS A 340 -14.36 28.85 20.98
N PHE A 341 -15.30 27.93 21.02
CA PHE A 341 -15.78 27.23 19.84
C PHE A 341 -16.54 28.22 18.96
N THR A 342 -16.01 28.54 17.80
CA THR A 342 -16.77 29.16 16.72
C THR A 342 -17.25 28.05 15.79
N LYS A 343 -18.58 27.91 15.74
CA LYS A 343 -19.28 27.15 14.68
C LYS A 343 -18.98 27.83 13.34
N PHE A 344 -18.53 27.03 12.38
CA PHE A 344 -18.68 27.37 10.97
C PHE A 344 -19.51 26.30 10.27
N LEU A 345 -20.53 26.81 9.66
CA LEU A 345 -21.49 26.16 8.75
C LEU A 345 -20.81 25.45 7.59
#